data_8d105a051dbfb0a137d0e7c7679098b2
#
_entry.id   8d105a051dbfb0a137d0e7c7679098b2
#
_cell.length_a   1.000
_cell.length_b   1.000
_cell.length_c   1.000
_cell.angle_alpha   90.00
_cell.angle_beta   90.00
_cell.angle_gamma   90.00
#
_symmetry.space_group_name_H-M   'P 1'
#
loop_
_entity.id
_entity.type
_entity.pdbx_description
1 polymer ?
#
loop_
_entity_poly.entity_id
_entity_poly.type
_entity_poly.pdbx_seq_one_letter_code
_entity_poly.pdbx_strand_id
1 'polypeptide(L)'
;MKPTSAAIAAAMLLAPGAAQSQLVGQDFCWGLKRVVEAAREDGGFLWLERSRAAPPHLGFRHGCRATGDDKRQYWLCNQHLAPEEMSGDALAARVAACHPEAVRGRNGFGEDPKFDLPGARIHISERGGPRAKVGRIVTLTVEAIPAR
;
A
#
# COMPACT_ATOMS: atom_id res chain seq x y z
N MET A 1 -3.68 47.15 -49.44
CA MET A 1 -2.98 46.67 -48.25
C MET A 1 -3.84 45.71 -47.52
N LYS A 2 -3.45 44.39 -47.51
CA LYS A 2 -4.18 43.36 -46.79
C LYS A 2 -3.34 42.99 -45.56
N PRO A 3 -3.90 42.93 -44.32
CA PRO A 3 -3.17 42.38 -43.20
C PRO A 3 -3.30 40.84 -43.18
N THR A 4 -2.17 40.18 -43.15
CA THR A 4 -2.01 38.74 -42.97
C THR A 4 -2.14 38.41 -41.47
N SER A 5 -3.20 37.69 -41.13
CA SER A 5 -3.37 37.12 -39.77
C SER A 5 -2.52 35.85 -39.63
N ALA A 6 -1.52 35.90 -38.76
CA ALA A 6 -0.75 34.74 -38.35
C ALA A 6 -1.51 33.99 -37.23
N ALA A 7 -1.98 32.79 -37.54
CA ALA A 7 -2.54 31.89 -36.54
C ALA A 7 -1.39 31.18 -35.78
N ILE A 8 -1.28 31.44 -34.48
CA ILE A 8 -0.35 30.75 -33.59
C ILE A 8 -1.06 29.46 -33.12
N ALA A 9 -0.64 28.31 -33.64
CA ALA A 9 -1.05 27.02 -33.15
C ALA A 9 -0.26 26.68 -31.87
N ALA A 10 -0.90 26.75 -30.72
CA ALA A 10 -0.36 26.26 -29.47
C ALA A 10 -0.48 24.72 -29.42
N ALA A 11 0.65 24.04 -29.64
CA ALA A 11 0.74 22.61 -29.45
C ALA A 11 0.80 22.32 -27.93
N MET A 12 -0.29 21.80 -27.36
CA MET A 12 -0.29 21.24 -26.01
C MET A 12 0.41 19.90 -26.04
N LEU A 13 1.65 19.87 -25.55
CA LEU A 13 2.37 18.65 -25.22
C LEU A 13 1.74 18.03 -23.97
N LEU A 14 0.85 17.08 -24.16
CA LEU A 14 0.35 16.20 -23.10
C LEU A 14 1.49 15.27 -22.69
N ALA A 15 2.07 15.49 -21.50
CA ALA A 15 3.07 14.62 -20.91
C ALA A 15 2.41 13.31 -20.47
N PRO A 16 2.79 12.14 -21.01
CA PRO A 16 2.14 10.86 -20.70
C PRO A 16 2.50 10.27 -19.33
N GLY A 17 3.33 10.95 -18.54
CA GLY A 17 3.83 10.42 -17.25
C GLY A 17 2.90 10.56 -16.04
N ALA A 18 1.96 11.51 -16.07
CA ALA A 18 1.11 11.77 -14.90
C ALA A 18 -0.06 10.77 -14.75
N ALA A 19 -0.53 10.17 -15.83
CA ALA A 19 -1.65 9.24 -15.80
C ALA A 19 -1.28 7.85 -15.23
N GLN A 20 -0.05 7.38 -15.46
CA GLN A 20 0.42 6.08 -14.96
C GLN A 20 0.65 6.07 -13.46
N SER A 21 1.13 7.16 -12.87
CA SER A 21 1.33 7.25 -11.42
C SER A 21 0.00 7.32 -10.64
N GLN A 22 -1.05 7.87 -11.23
CA GLN A 22 -2.39 7.91 -10.63
C GLN A 22 -3.05 6.53 -10.62
N LEU A 23 -2.91 5.73 -11.68
CA LEU A 23 -3.44 4.36 -11.75
C LEU A 23 -2.78 3.45 -10.71
N VAL A 24 -1.46 3.49 -10.57
CA VAL A 24 -0.73 2.70 -9.55
C VAL A 24 -1.16 3.08 -8.12
N GLY A 25 -1.42 4.37 -7.87
CA GLY A 25 -1.92 4.84 -6.57
C GLY A 25 -3.35 4.37 -6.27
N GLN A 26 -4.22 4.36 -7.27
CA GLN A 26 -5.61 3.89 -7.14
C GLN A 26 -5.64 2.37 -6.86
N ASP A 27 -4.84 1.58 -7.55
CA ASP A 27 -4.76 0.14 -7.34
C ASP A 27 -4.29 -0.21 -5.92
N PHE A 28 -3.31 0.51 -5.38
CA PHE A 28 -2.85 0.32 -4.01
C PHE A 28 -3.94 0.62 -2.99
N CYS A 29 -4.59 1.78 -3.06
CA CYS A 29 -5.64 2.17 -2.12
C CYS A 29 -6.85 1.24 -2.22
N TRP A 30 -7.26 0.87 -3.42
CA TRP A 30 -8.36 -0.06 -3.62
C TRP A 30 -8.03 -1.44 -3.02
N GLY A 31 -6.84 -1.96 -3.29
CA GLY A 31 -6.36 -3.22 -2.74
C GLY A 31 -6.27 -3.19 -1.21
N LEU A 32 -5.70 -2.12 -0.65
CA LEU A 32 -5.57 -1.96 0.80
C LEU A 32 -6.94 -1.88 1.50
N LYS A 33 -7.90 -1.15 0.92
CA LYS A 33 -9.28 -1.08 1.45
C LYS A 33 -9.93 -2.47 1.48
N ARG A 34 -9.79 -3.27 0.43
CA ARG A 34 -10.29 -4.66 0.41
C ARG A 34 -9.67 -5.51 1.51
N VAL A 35 -8.36 -5.36 1.77
CA VAL A 35 -7.68 -6.10 2.85
C VAL A 35 -8.20 -5.65 4.21
N VAL A 36 -8.39 -4.35 4.44
CA VAL A 36 -8.94 -3.80 5.68
C VAL A 36 -10.39 -4.25 5.88
N GLU A 37 -11.20 -4.30 4.84
CA GLU A 37 -12.56 -4.84 4.91
C GLU A 37 -12.56 -6.33 5.28
N ALA A 38 -11.70 -7.13 4.63
CA ALA A 38 -11.53 -8.54 4.96
C ALA A 38 -11.08 -8.77 6.41
N ALA A 39 -10.28 -7.87 6.99
CA ALA A 39 -9.87 -7.95 8.40
C ALA A 39 -11.05 -7.89 9.39
N ARG A 40 -12.17 -7.30 8.97
CA ARG A 40 -13.38 -7.13 9.80
C ARG A 40 -14.32 -8.33 9.75
N GLU A 41 -14.06 -9.28 8.86
CA GLU A 41 -14.88 -10.46 8.65
C GLU A 41 -14.19 -11.70 9.22
N ASP A 42 -14.94 -12.60 9.84
CA ASP A 42 -14.42 -13.88 10.33
C ASP A 42 -13.88 -14.70 9.16
N GLY A 43 -12.58 -15.04 9.23
CA GLY A 43 -11.90 -15.75 8.15
C GLY A 43 -11.73 -14.96 6.85
N GLY A 44 -11.94 -13.65 6.89
CA GLY A 44 -11.95 -12.78 5.71
C GLY A 44 -10.64 -12.80 4.92
N PHE A 45 -9.49 -12.91 5.57
CA PHE A 45 -8.20 -13.03 4.88
C PHE A 45 -8.07 -14.34 4.09
N LEU A 46 -8.53 -15.47 4.65
CA LEU A 46 -8.55 -16.75 3.94
C LEU A 46 -9.53 -16.72 2.77
N TRP A 47 -10.68 -16.07 2.96
CA TRP A 47 -11.62 -15.86 1.88
C TRP A 47 -11.02 -14.97 0.77
N LEU A 48 -10.34 -13.89 1.13
CA LEU A 48 -9.68 -12.99 0.19
C LEU A 48 -8.59 -13.72 -0.62
N GLU A 49 -7.79 -14.57 0.03
CA GLU A 49 -6.75 -15.37 -0.62
C GLU A 49 -7.32 -16.41 -1.60
N ARG A 50 -8.45 -17.03 -1.25
CA ARG A 50 -9.13 -18.04 -2.06
C ARG A 50 -10.09 -17.48 -3.09
N SER A 51 -10.32 -16.17 -3.11
CA SER A 51 -11.26 -15.55 -4.02
C SER A 51 -10.81 -15.74 -5.47
N ARG A 52 -11.78 -15.84 -6.41
CA ARG A 52 -11.51 -15.94 -7.84
C ARG A 52 -10.89 -14.63 -8.41
N ALA A 53 -11.15 -13.51 -7.76
CA ALA A 53 -10.44 -12.27 -8.03
C ALA A 53 -9.00 -12.40 -7.50
N ALA A 54 -8.01 -11.98 -8.29
CA ALA A 54 -6.62 -12.00 -7.86
C ALA A 54 -6.47 -11.32 -6.49
N PRO A 55 -5.76 -11.95 -5.52
CA PRO A 55 -5.51 -11.35 -4.23
C PRO A 55 -4.80 -9.99 -4.38
N PRO A 56 -5.08 -8.99 -3.53
CA PRO A 56 -4.40 -7.70 -3.60
C PRO A 56 -2.89 -7.85 -3.35
N HIS A 57 -2.08 -7.53 -4.35
CA HIS A 57 -0.61 -7.58 -4.24
C HIS A 57 -0.01 -6.33 -3.60
N LEU A 58 -0.75 -5.22 -3.58
CA LEU A 58 -0.33 -3.93 -3.03
C LEU A 58 1.00 -3.41 -3.60
N GLY A 59 1.34 -3.81 -4.83
CA GLY A 59 2.60 -3.48 -5.49
C GLY A 59 3.81 -4.30 -5.03
N PHE A 60 3.63 -5.27 -4.14
CA PHE A 60 4.70 -6.17 -3.71
C PHE A 60 4.96 -7.25 -4.77
N ARG A 61 6.21 -7.37 -5.21
CA ARG A 61 6.60 -8.28 -6.30
C ARG A 61 6.24 -9.74 -6.02
N HIS A 62 6.41 -10.19 -4.78
CA HIS A 62 6.11 -11.56 -4.37
C HIS A 62 4.68 -11.73 -3.88
N GLY A 63 3.85 -10.69 -4.02
CA GLY A 63 2.46 -10.68 -3.58
C GLY A 63 2.32 -10.66 -2.06
N CYS A 64 1.11 -10.97 -1.64
CA CYS A 64 0.71 -11.00 -0.24
C CYS A 64 -0.03 -12.31 0.05
N ARG A 65 -0.10 -12.70 1.31
CA ARG A 65 -0.78 -13.92 1.74
C ARG A 65 -1.47 -13.77 3.09
N ALA A 66 -2.48 -14.58 3.32
CA ALA A 66 -3.03 -14.78 4.64
C ALA A 66 -2.07 -15.63 5.50
N THR A 67 -1.94 -15.29 6.78
CA THR A 67 -1.15 -16.03 7.76
C THR A 67 -1.73 -15.84 9.16
N GLY A 68 -1.27 -16.62 10.12
CA GLY A 68 -1.72 -16.55 11.50
C GLY A 68 -2.41 -17.83 11.96
N ASP A 69 -3.10 -17.74 13.09
CA ASP A 69 -3.86 -18.82 13.72
C ASP A 69 -5.31 -18.37 14.01
N ASP A 70 -6.07 -19.20 14.74
CA ASP A 70 -7.47 -18.90 15.08
C ASP A 70 -7.64 -17.65 15.97
N LYS A 71 -6.57 -17.20 16.62
CA LYS A 71 -6.60 -16.04 17.53
C LYS A 71 -6.12 -14.76 16.89
N ARG A 72 -5.18 -14.87 15.93
CA ARG A 72 -4.57 -13.73 15.26
C ARG A 72 -4.39 -14.02 13.79
N GLN A 73 -5.06 -13.26 12.96
CA GLN A 73 -4.98 -13.37 11.51
C GLN A 73 -4.34 -12.13 10.92
N TYR A 74 -3.52 -12.36 9.92
CA TYR A 74 -2.73 -11.31 9.26
C TYR A 74 -2.81 -11.46 7.75
N TRP A 75 -2.80 -10.33 7.05
CA TRP A 75 -2.44 -10.23 5.65
C TRP A 75 -1.03 -9.70 5.56
N LEU A 76 -0.12 -10.48 5.00
CA LEU A 76 1.32 -10.23 5.03
C LEU A 76 1.88 -10.05 3.64
N CYS A 77 2.52 -8.91 3.40
CA CYS A 77 3.24 -8.57 2.17
C CYS A 77 4.71 -8.31 2.49
N ASN A 78 5.62 -8.97 1.78
CA ASN A 78 7.06 -8.79 1.94
C ASN A 78 7.71 -8.39 0.62
N GLN A 79 8.66 -7.47 0.66
CA GLN A 79 9.51 -7.10 -0.44
C GLN A 79 10.97 -7.11 -0.03
N HIS A 80 11.73 -8.03 -0.59
CA HIS A 80 13.19 -8.04 -0.50
C HIS A 80 13.78 -7.13 -1.57
N LEU A 81 14.92 -6.53 -1.30
CA LEU A 81 15.55 -5.54 -2.18
C LEU A 81 14.58 -4.44 -2.58
N ALA A 82 13.82 -3.95 -1.60
CA ALA A 82 12.78 -2.95 -1.83
C ALA A 82 13.41 -1.66 -2.38
N PRO A 83 12.87 -1.12 -3.50
CA PRO A 83 13.31 0.16 -4.03
C PRO A 83 12.89 1.32 -3.11
N GLU A 84 13.41 2.53 -3.34
CA GLU A 84 13.17 3.69 -2.48
C GLU A 84 11.69 4.07 -2.38
N GLU A 85 10.96 3.95 -3.48
CA GLU A 85 9.51 4.19 -3.53
C GLU A 85 8.67 3.20 -2.71
N MET A 86 9.29 2.11 -2.23
CA MET A 86 8.73 1.13 -1.30
C MET A 86 9.41 1.16 0.06
N SER A 87 10.15 2.21 0.40
CA SER A 87 10.65 2.40 1.76
C SER A 87 9.50 2.43 2.78
N GLY A 88 9.80 2.14 4.04
CA GLY A 88 8.82 2.17 5.11
C GLY A 88 8.09 3.51 5.20
N ASP A 89 8.83 4.62 5.05
CA ASP A 89 8.26 5.97 5.05
C ASP A 89 7.37 6.24 3.81
N ALA A 90 7.80 5.80 2.63
CA ALA A 90 7.01 5.95 1.41
C ALA A 90 5.70 5.15 1.49
N LEU A 91 5.75 3.91 2.01
CA LEU A 91 4.55 3.11 2.24
C LEU A 91 3.65 3.72 3.32
N ALA A 92 4.22 4.24 4.41
CA ALA A 92 3.47 4.91 5.46
C ALA A 92 2.71 6.13 4.92
N ALA A 93 3.33 6.93 4.06
CA ALA A 93 2.67 8.05 3.40
C ALA A 93 1.51 7.59 2.50
N ARG A 94 1.69 6.48 1.76
CA ARG A 94 0.62 5.91 0.91
C ARG A 94 -0.54 5.37 1.74
N VAL A 95 -0.26 4.62 2.82
CA VAL A 95 -1.31 4.13 3.74
C VAL A 95 -2.09 5.30 4.32
N ALA A 96 -1.40 6.34 4.76
CA ALA A 96 -2.03 7.54 5.28
C ALA A 96 -2.93 8.27 4.28
N ALA A 97 -2.54 8.29 3.02
CA ALA A 97 -3.36 8.88 1.95
C ALA A 97 -4.61 8.04 1.65
N CYS A 98 -4.50 6.69 1.75
CA CYS A 98 -5.63 5.78 1.50
C CYS A 98 -6.62 5.73 2.68
N HIS A 99 -6.14 5.95 3.90
CA HIS A 99 -6.88 5.87 5.16
C HIS A 99 -6.61 7.11 6.02
N PRO A 100 -7.10 8.30 5.61
CA PRO A 100 -6.91 9.53 6.38
C PRO A 100 -7.57 9.48 7.75
N GLU A 101 -8.57 8.61 7.95
CA GLU A 101 -9.26 8.37 9.21
C GLU A 101 -8.45 7.52 10.21
N ALA A 102 -7.40 6.83 9.78
CA ALA A 102 -6.62 5.96 10.64
C ALA A 102 -5.87 6.73 11.72
N VAL A 103 -5.88 6.20 12.94
CA VAL A 103 -5.07 6.73 14.04
C VAL A 103 -3.62 6.29 13.85
N ARG A 104 -2.75 7.25 13.55
CA ARG A 104 -1.32 7.01 13.36
C ARG A 104 -0.62 6.86 14.69
N GLY A 105 0.30 5.91 14.77
CA GLY A 105 1.14 5.69 15.92
C GLY A 105 2.44 5.02 15.52
N ARG A 106 3.18 4.57 16.54
CA ARG A 106 4.36 3.73 16.38
C ARG A 106 4.18 2.49 17.24
N ASN A 107 4.82 1.39 16.87
CA ASN A 107 4.78 0.21 17.73
C ASN A 107 5.55 0.46 19.04
N GLY A 108 5.34 -0.38 20.04
CA GLY A 108 5.87 -0.19 21.40
C GLY A 108 7.40 -0.13 21.54
N PHE A 109 8.15 -0.47 20.49
CA PHE A 109 9.61 -0.36 20.42
C PHE A 109 10.11 0.83 19.58
N GLY A 110 9.19 1.69 19.15
CA GLY A 110 9.45 3.10 18.87
C GLY A 110 9.69 3.52 17.44
N GLU A 111 9.87 2.63 16.45
CA GLU A 111 10.30 3.10 15.13
C GLU A 111 9.33 2.79 13.98
N ASP A 112 8.65 1.67 14.00
CA ASP A 112 7.82 1.23 12.88
C ASP A 112 6.45 1.94 12.84
N PRO A 113 6.05 2.49 11.68
CA PRO A 113 4.74 3.11 11.51
C PRO A 113 3.59 2.13 11.77
N LYS A 114 2.58 2.60 12.49
CA LYS A 114 1.36 1.87 12.84
C LYS A 114 0.13 2.71 12.53
N PHE A 115 -0.91 2.08 12.01
CA PHE A 115 -2.19 2.71 11.72
C PHE A 115 -3.31 1.85 12.32
N ASP A 116 -4.01 2.41 13.29
CA ASP A 116 -5.17 1.76 13.91
C ASP A 116 -6.45 2.20 13.20
N LEU A 117 -7.25 1.22 12.79
CA LEU A 117 -8.54 1.35 12.13
C LEU A 117 -9.58 0.52 12.90
N PRO A 118 -10.87 0.82 12.78
CA PRO A 118 -11.90 -0.06 13.33
C PRO A 118 -11.78 -1.48 12.77
N GLY A 119 -11.55 -2.48 13.64
CA GLY A 119 -11.42 -3.88 13.26
C GLY A 119 -10.13 -4.28 12.55
N ALA A 120 -9.19 -3.36 12.35
CA ALA A 120 -7.91 -3.64 11.67
C ALA A 120 -6.76 -2.78 12.21
N ARG A 121 -5.54 -3.31 12.07
CA ARG A 121 -4.32 -2.56 12.33
C ARG A 121 -3.31 -2.81 11.22
N ILE A 122 -2.70 -1.74 10.71
CA ILE A 122 -1.67 -1.84 9.70
C ILE A 122 -0.32 -1.53 10.34
N HIS A 123 0.64 -2.41 10.12
CA HIS A 123 2.03 -2.22 10.50
C HIS A 123 2.91 -2.18 9.26
N ILE A 124 3.90 -1.31 9.28
CA ILE A 124 4.95 -1.27 8.27
C ILE A 124 6.26 -1.40 9.02
N SER A 125 7.08 -2.38 8.64
CA SER A 125 8.43 -2.52 9.17
C SER A 125 9.45 -2.49 8.03
N GLU A 126 10.58 -1.86 8.29
CA GLU A 126 11.73 -1.82 7.39
C GLU A 126 12.95 -2.34 8.11
N ARG A 127 13.68 -3.25 7.46
CA ARG A 127 14.93 -3.79 7.95
C ARG A 127 16.00 -3.74 6.87
N GLY A 128 17.24 -3.59 7.29
CA GLY A 128 18.33 -3.40 6.36
C GLY A 128 18.37 -1.99 5.78
N GLY A 129 19.02 -1.85 4.63
CA GLY A 129 19.17 -0.58 3.95
C GLY A 129 20.11 -0.71 2.78
N PRO A 130 20.40 0.38 2.05
CA PRO A 130 21.24 0.32 0.84
C PRO A 130 22.67 -0.16 1.11
N ARG A 131 23.14 -0.11 2.36
CA ARG A 131 24.45 -0.62 2.78
C ARG A 131 24.42 -2.00 3.42
N ALA A 132 23.25 -2.57 3.66
CA ALA A 132 23.12 -3.91 4.22
C ALA A 132 23.37 -4.97 3.14
N LYS A 133 24.04 -6.08 3.50
CA LYS A 133 24.31 -7.19 2.57
C LYS A 133 23.04 -7.79 1.96
N VAL A 134 21.93 -7.74 2.68
CA VAL A 134 20.62 -8.25 2.25
C VAL A 134 19.76 -7.18 1.60
N GLY A 135 20.24 -5.93 1.46
CA GLY A 135 19.46 -4.81 0.98
C GLY A 135 18.35 -4.40 1.96
N ARG A 136 17.38 -3.64 1.45
CA ARG A 136 16.20 -3.21 2.18
C ARG A 136 15.12 -4.28 2.12
N ILE A 137 14.60 -4.68 3.26
CA ILE A 137 13.43 -5.56 3.38
C ILE A 137 12.30 -4.74 3.99
N VAL A 138 11.18 -4.65 3.27
CA VAL A 138 9.99 -3.94 3.74
C VAL A 138 8.84 -4.92 3.87
N THR A 139 8.15 -4.84 5.00
CA THR A 139 6.99 -5.67 5.32
C THR A 139 5.80 -4.78 5.62
N LEU A 140 4.67 -5.03 4.96
CA LEU A 140 3.38 -4.47 5.30
C LEU A 140 2.51 -5.61 5.84
N THR A 141 1.96 -5.41 7.03
CA THR A 141 1.07 -6.37 7.69
C THR A 141 -0.24 -5.69 8.03
N VAL A 142 -1.36 -6.31 7.68
CA VAL A 142 -2.68 -5.93 8.17
C VAL A 142 -3.15 -7.01 9.14
N GLU A 143 -3.37 -6.64 10.39
CA GLU A 143 -3.83 -7.49 11.47
C GLU A 143 -5.34 -7.32 11.64
N ALA A 144 -6.08 -8.43 11.73
CA ALA A 144 -7.47 -8.43 12.13
C ALA A 144 -7.57 -8.24 13.65
N ILE A 145 -8.28 -7.20 14.08
CA ILE A 145 -8.52 -6.91 15.50
C ILE A 145 -9.95 -7.34 15.83
N PRO A 146 -10.14 -8.42 16.61
CA PRO A 146 -11.48 -8.86 16.98
C PRO A 146 -12.24 -7.77 17.71
N ALA A 147 -13.53 -7.63 17.40
CA ALA A 147 -14.44 -6.77 18.16
C ALA A 147 -14.45 -7.25 19.62
N ARG A 148 -14.21 -6.32 20.55
CA ARG A 148 -14.32 -6.60 22.00
C ARG A 148 -15.76 -6.55 22.45
#